data_ee13ec87bcb6df62eebd8c49bc3af1d3
#
_entry.id   ee13ec87bcb6df62eebd8c49bc3af1d3
#
_cell.length_a   1.000
_cell.length_b   1.000
_cell.length_c   1.000
_cell.angle_alpha   90.00
_cell.angle_beta   90.00
_cell.angle_gamma   90.00
#
_symmetry.space_group_name_H-M   'P 1'
#
loop_
_entity.id
_entity.type
_entity.pdbx_description
1 polymer ?
#
loop_
_entity_poly.entity_id
_entity_poly.type
_entity_poly.pdbx_seq_one_letter_code
_entity_poly.pdbx_strand_id
1 'polypeptide(L)'
;LAALIAKSFRRLREEVTAADSIQTDRRSRLNDLISRHADGEEVQTTEVAQILTGIEVGQGRIATSVSRMHRGLMRAFDLHLWNRLETSQHAATVIELFQEHSAKLTEPVALDPTFYRDLSLRRKAGTLGAMEATLDPILQMIDMTDQLAQNDVPGVQSLLAKAQVARGDQDRMPLLVEAQAHQQHIEEVLKQLLLRLEEWNDYQDLVQEVRALRDRQRDLQNRTEQVRGK
;
A
#
# COMPACT_ATOMS: atom_id res chain seq x y z
N LEU A 1 -6.74 -21.44 -2.64
CA LEU A 1 -6.35 -20.17 -3.22
C LEU A 1 -7.05 -19.00 -2.53
N ALA A 2 -8.39 -18.95 -2.49
CA ALA A 2 -9.13 -17.84 -1.85
C ALA A 2 -8.70 -17.60 -0.40
N ALA A 3 -8.54 -18.67 0.41
CA ALA A 3 -8.06 -18.56 1.78
C ALA A 3 -6.62 -18.00 1.88
N LEU A 4 -5.75 -18.31 0.89
CA LEU A 4 -4.39 -17.76 0.82
C LEU A 4 -4.41 -16.27 0.54
N ILE A 5 -5.25 -15.86 -0.39
CA ILE A 5 -5.43 -14.46 -0.76
C ILE A 5 -6.00 -13.66 0.41
N ALA A 6 -7.08 -14.12 1.03
CA ALA A 6 -7.67 -13.49 2.22
C ALA A 6 -6.67 -13.38 3.38
N LYS A 7 -5.83 -14.39 3.59
CA LYS A 7 -4.76 -14.34 4.59
C LYS A 7 -3.71 -13.27 4.24
N SER A 8 -3.35 -13.14 2.97
CA SER A 8 -2.41 -12.12 2.50
C SER A 8 -2.93 -10.71 2.74
N PHE A 9 -4.20 -10.44 2.45
CA PHE A 9 -4.81 -9.13 2.66
C PHE A 9 -5.00 -8.78 4.13
N ARG A 10 -5.36 -9.75 4.99
CA ARG A 10 -5.36 -9.52 6.45
C ARG A 10 -3.98 -9.12 6.96
N ARG A 11 -2.95 -9.79 6.50
CA ARG A 11 -1.57 -9.45 6.86
C ARG A 11 -1.14 -8.08 6.37
N LEU A 12 -1.56 -7.70 5.17
CA LEU A 12 -1.34 -6.35 4.64
C LEU A 12 -2.03 -5.30 5.51
N ARG A 13 -3.29 -5.54 5.90
CA ARG A 13 -4.02 -4.64 6.80
C ARG A 13 -3.31 -4.47 8.15
N GLU A 14 -2.86 -5.54 8.77
CA GLU A 14 -2.07 -5.50 10.02
C GLU A 14 -0.78 -4.66 9.85
N GLU A 15 -0.09 -4.82 8.73
CA GLU A 15 1.14 -4.07 8.42
C GLU A 15 0.85 -2.58 8.21
N VAL A 16 -0.24 -2.22 7.51
CA VAL A 16 -0.65 -0.81 7.32
C VAL A 16 -1.05 -0.19 8.64
N THR A 17 -1.85 -0.89 9.46
CA THR A 17 -2.26 -0.41 10.79
C THR A 17 -1.07 -0.15 11.70
N ALA A 18 -0.09 -1.04 11.70
CA ALA A 18 1.14 -0.86 12.48
C ALA A 18 1.97 0.35 11.97
N ALA A 19 2.07 0.52 10.65
CA ALA A 19 2.76 1.66 10.06
C ALA A 19 2.05 2.99 10.36
N ASP A 20 0.72 3.05 10.28
CA ASP A 20 -0.08 4.23 10.61
C ASP A 20 0.08 4.63 12.08
N SER A 21 0.05 3.67 13.00
CA SER A 21 0.27 3.92 14.43
C SER A 21 1.67 4.51 14.70
N ILE A 22 2.71 3.97 14.06
CA ILE A 22 4.08 4.51 14.17
C ILE A 22 4.13 5.93 13.59
N GLN A 23 3.52 6.15 12.42
CA GLN A 23 3.51 7.45 11.75
C GLN A 23 2.83 8.51 12.60
N THR A 24 1.67 8.19 13.17
CA THR A 24 0.91 9.10 14.06
C THR A 24 1.73 9.50 15.29
N ASP A 25 2.40 8.54 15.97
CA ASP A 25 3.28 8.84 17.10
C ASP A 25 4.45 9.75 16.68
N ARG A 26 5.09 9.47 15.55
CA ARG A 26 6.24 10.25 15.08
C ARG A 26 5.86 11.66 14.66
N ARG A 27 4.72 11.81 13.98
CA ARG A 27 4.18 13.12 13.63
C ARG A 27 3.80 13.93 14.87
N SER A 28 3.19 13.30 15.88
CA SER A 28 2.84 13.96 17.13
C SER A 28 4.09 14.53 17.82
N ARG A 29 5.17 13.76 17.89
CA ARG A 29 6.45 14.23 18.49
C ARG A 29 7.10 15.36 17.71
N LEU A 30 7.01 15.33 16.38
CA LEU A 30 7.52 16.39 15.54
C LEU A 30 6.71 17.68 15.73
N ASN A 31 5.37 17.54 15.78
CA ASN A 31 4.46 18.66 16.04
C ASN A 31 4.72 19.31 17.40
N ASP A 32 4.91 18.50 18.45
CA ASP A 32 5.24 18.99 19.79
C ASP A 32 6.54 19.79 19.78
N LEU A 33 7.58 19.28 19.14
CA LEU A 33 8.86 19.99 19.01
C LEU A 33 8.71 21.34 18.28
N ILE A 34 7.95 21.36 17.18
CA ILE A 34 7.69 22.57 16.40
C ILE A 34 6.89 23.57 17.23
N SER A 35 5.86 23.13 17.95
CA SER A 35 5.01 23.99 18.78
C SER A 35 5.79 24.61 19.93
N ARG A 36 6.58 23.83 20.66
CA ARG A 36 7.42 24.31 21.77
C ARG A 36 8.39 25.40 21.30
N HIS A 37 8.97 25.18 20.12
CA HIS A 37 9.83 26.20 19.53
C HIS A 37 9.07 27.48 19.12
N ALA A 38 7.88 27.34 18.53
CA ALA A 38 7.03 28.48 18.15
C ALA A 38 6.57 29.30 19.39
N ASP A 39 6.37 28.63 20.52
CA ASP A 39 6.02 29.24 21.80
C ASP A 39 7.23 29.93 22.50
N GLY A 40 8.40 29.85 21.89
CA GLY A 40 9.64 30.47 22.42
C GLY A 40 10.26 29.66 23.56
N GLU A 41 9.92 28.38 23.69
CA GLU A 41 10.53 27.49 24.67
C GLU A 41 11.95 27.13 24.23
N GLU A 42 12.92 27.31 25.11
CA GLU A 42 14.32 26.98 24.86
C GLU A 42 14.52 25.45 25.01
N VAL A 43 14.43 24.71 23.89
CA VAL A 43 14.63 23.26 23.89
C VAL A 43 16.13 22.95 23.79
N GLN A 44 16.64 22.15 24.72
CA GLN A 44 18.05 21.78 24.74
C GLN A 44 18.44 21.01 23.47
N THR A 45 19.60 21.34 22.91
CA THR A 45 20.12 20.70 21.67
C THR A 45 20.19 19.18 21.78
N THR A 46 20.52 18.64 22.97
CA THR A 46 20.55 17.21 23.26
C THR A 46 19.17 16.56 23.20
N GLU A 47 18.14 17.25 23.70
CA GLU A 47 16.75 16.81 23.63
C GLU A 47 16.24 16.80 22.19
N VAL A 48 16.50 17.88 21.43
CA VAL A 48 16.19 17.95 20.00
C VAL A 48 16.80 16.77 19.25
N ALA A 49 18.10 16.51 19.47
CA ALA A 49 18.80 15.39 18.82
C ALA A 49 18.17 14.03 19.16
N GLN A 50 17.77 13.81 20.42
CA GLN A 50 17.10 12.58 20.85
C GLN A 50 15.73 12.41 20.18
N ILE A 51 14.93 13.48 20.11
CA ILE A 51 13.62 13.45 19.46
C ILE A 51 13.78 13.14 17.97
N LEU A 52 14.66 13.83 17.26
CA LEU A 52 14.91 13.62 15.83
C LEU A 52 15.42 12.21 15.54
N THR A 53 16.35 11.68 16.33
CA THR A 53 16.81 10.29 16.22
C THR A 53 15.66 9.29 16.42
N GLY A 54 14.79 9.53 17.40
CA GLY A 54 13.60 8.71 17.64
C GLY A 54 12.65 8.72 16.46
N ILE A 55 12.44 9.88 15.84
CA ILE A 55 11.59 10.02 14.64
C ILE A 55 12.23 9.30 13.45
N GLU A 56 13.53 9.46 13.23
CA GLU A 56 14.29 8.80 12.15
C GLU A 56 14.19 7.27 12.24
N VAL A 57 14.40 6.69 13.42
CA VAL A 57 14.23 5.24 13.66
C VAL A 57 12.80 4.79 13.32
N GLY A 58 11.80 5.59 13.68
CA GLY A 58 10.40 5.33 13.31
C GLY A 58 10.20 5.35 11.79
N GLN A 59 10.75 6.33 11.10
CA GLN A 59 10.68 6.43 9.63
C GLN A 59 11.37 5.24 8.94
N GLY A 60 12.47 4.72 9.47
CA GLY A 60 13.12 3.50 8.99
C GLY A 60 12.20 2.27 9.08
N ARG A 61 11.41 2.16 10.16
CA ARG A 61 10.40 1.10 10.31
C ARG A 61 9.27 1.26 9.30
N ILE A 62 8.79 2.49 9.10
CA ILE A 62 7.76 2.79 8.09
C ILE A 62 8.26 2.43 6.69
N ALA A 63 9.50 2.79 6.33
CA ALA A 63 10.11 2.41 5.06
C ALA A 63 10.11 0.90 4.84
N THR A 64 10.45 0.13 5.89
CA THR A 64 10.41 -1.32 5.86
C THR A 64 9.00 -1.86 5.66
N SER A 65 8.02 -1.31 6.38
CA SER A 65 6.61 -1.70 6.25
C SER A 65 6.05 -1.37 4.88
N VAL A 66 6.31 -0.16 4.35
CA VAL A 66 5.91 0.24 3.00
C VAL A 66 6.49 -0.72 1.94
N SER A 67 7.76 -1.08 2.05
CA SER A 67 8.40 -2.04 1.13
C SER A 67 7.78 -3.44 1.21
N ARG A 68 7.35 -3.89 2.39
CA ARG A 68 6.64 -5.17 2.57
C ARG A 68 5.23 -5.10 1.98
N MET A 69 4.50 -4.01 2.24
CA MET A 69 3.17 -3.79 1.69
C MET A 69 3.22 -3.78 0.17
N HIS A 70 4.12 -3.02 -0.43
CA HIS A 70 4.31 -2.94 -1.87
C HIS A 70 4.53 -4.33 -2.49
N ARG A 71 5.47 -5.11 -1.97
CA ARG A 71 5.73 -6.48 -2.43
C ARG A 71 4.53 -7.42 -2.21
N GLY A 72 3.83 -7.25 -1.10
CA GLY A 72 2.63 -8.04 -0.79
C GLY A 72 1.50 -7.78 -1.77
N LEU A 73 1.27 -6.53 -2.15
CA LEU A 73 0.28 -6.11 -3.14
C LEU A 73 0.63 -6.61 -4.55
N MET A 74 1.90 -6.49 -4.97
CA MET A 74 2.35 -7.06 -6.24
C MET A 74 2.09 -8.58 -6.31
N ARG A 75 2.40 -9.32 -5.23
CA ARG A 75 2.09 -10.75 -5.15
C ARG A 75 0.60 -11.04 -5.21
N ALA A 76 -0.22 -10.22 -4.55
CA ALA A 76 -1.66 -10.38 -4.61
C ALA A 76 -2.20 -10.14 -6.02
N PHE A 77 -1.69 -9.14 -6.72
CA PHE A 77 -2.00 -8.85 -8.11
C PHE A 77 -1.66 -10.06 -9.01
N ASP A 78 -0.43 -10.57 -8.91
CA ASP A 78 0.03 -11.73 -9.68
C ASP A 78 -0.83 -12.98 -9.40
N LEU A 79 -1.15 -13.25 -8.14
CA LEU A 79 -2.01 -14.37 -7.78
C LEU A 79 -3.40 -14.26 -8.44
N HIS A 80 -3.98 -13.05 -8.49
CA HIS A 80 -5.26 -12.83 -9.16
C HIS A 80 -5.15 -13.02 -10.68
N LEU A 81 -4.13 -12.43 -11.28
CA LEU A 81 -3.90 -12.47 -12.72
C LEU A 81 -3.67 -13.92 -13.21
N TRP A 82 -2.68 -14.62 -12.62
CA TRP A 82 -2.27 -15.94 -13.08
C TRP A 82 -3.25 -17.07 -12.75
N ASN A 83 -4.03 -16.92 -11.72
CA ASN A 83 -5.07 -17.88 -11.40
C ASN A 83 -6.40 -17.59 -12.11
N ARG A 84 -6.41 -16.65 -13.04
CA ARG A 84 -7.59 -16.26 -13.84
C ARG A 84 -8.81 -16.02 -12.96
N LEU A 85 -8.60 -15.39 -11.81
CA LEU A 85 -9.70 -15.00 -10.92
C LEU A 85 -10.52 -13.87 -11.53
N GLU A 86 -9.92 -13.15 -12.47
CA GLU A 86 -10.57 -12.23 -13.38
C GLU A 86 -10.44 -12.77 -14.81
N THR A 87 -11.57 -12.94 -15.49
CA THR A 87 -11.65 -13.49 -16.85
C THR A 87 -11.97 -12.44 -17.90
N SER A 88 -11.79 -11.17 -17.54
CA SER A 88 -12.07 -10.06 -18.44
C SER A 88 -11.09 -10.00 -19.62
N GLN A 89 -11.51 -9.39 -20.70
CA GLN A 89 -10.65 -9.11 -21.85
C GLN A 89 -9.42 -8.27 -21.45
N HIS A 90 -9.55 -7.47 -20.40
CA HIS A 90 -8.48 -6.62 -19.88
C HIS A 90 -7.42 -7.41 -19.11
N ALA A 91 -7.79 -8.50 -18.43
CA ALA A 91 -6.82 -9.42 -17.82
C ALA A 91 -5.92 -10.06 -18.90
N ALA A 92 -6.48 -10.40 -20.06
CA ALA A 92 -5.71 -10.92 -21.20
C ALA A 92 -4.67 -9.89 -21.68
N THR A 93 -5.04 -8.63 -21.83
CA THR A 93 -4.12 -7.54 -22.19
C THR A 93 -2.99 -7.37 -21.19
N VAL A 94 -3.28 -7.45 -19.88
CA VAL A 94 -2.24 -7.36 -18.83
C VAL A 94 -1.30 -8.56 -18.90
N ILE A 95 -1.81 -9.77 -19.20
CA ILE A 95 -0.97 -10.97 -19.39
C ILE A 95 -0.04 -10.81 -20.60
N GLU A 96 -0.55 -10.29 -21.72
CA GLU A 96 0.27 -10.01 -22.91
C GLU A 96 1.39 -9.02 -22.60
N LEU A 97 1.07 -7.90 -21.94
CA LEU A 97 2.04 -6.91 -21.51
C LEU A 97 3.09 -7.49 -20.55
N PHE A 98 2.69 -8.37 -19.64
CA PHE A 98 3.63 -9.06 -18.76
C PHE A 98 4.55 -9.99 -19.55
N GLN A 99 4.03 -10.73 -20.52
CA GLN A 99 4.84 -11.60 -21.39
C GLN A 99 5.83 -10.80 -22.23
N GLU A 100 5.42 -9.67 -22.80
CA GLU A 100 6.29 -8.76 -23.55
C GLU A 100 7.39 -8.17 -22.67
N HIS A 101 7.05 -7.79 -21.41
CA HIS A 101 8.02 -7.28 -20.45
C HIS A 101 9.03 -8.36 -20.04
N SER A 102 8.54 -9.56 -19.72
CA SER A 102 9.37 -10.71 -19.36
C SER A 102 10.34 -11.12 -20.45
N ALA A 103 9.93 -11.02 -21.71
CA ALA A 103 10.78 -11.36 -22.86
C ALA A 103 12.00 -10.42 -23.01
N LYS A 104 11.96 -9.23 -22.42
CA LYS A 104 13.04 -8.22 -22.44
C LYS A 104 14.06 -8.39 -21.31
N LEU A 105 13.78 -9.26 -20.36
CA LEU A 105 14.62 -9.44 -19.16
C LEU A 105 15.37 -10.76 -19.22
N THR A 106 16.61 -10.72 -18.75
CA THR A 106 17.48 -11.91 -18.70
C THR A 106 17.20 -12.84 -17.52
N GLU A 107 16.40 -12.36 -16.55
CA GLU A 107 15.98 -13.10 -15.35
C GLU A 107 14.45 -13.17 -15.22
N PRO A 108 13.89 -14.22 -14.56
CA PRO A 108 12.46 -14.31 -14.36
C PRO A 108 11.94 -13.12 -13.55
N VAL A 109 10.98 -12.37 -14.10
CA VAL A 109 10.42 -11.16 -13.53
C VAL A 109 9.39 -11.50 -12.45
N ALA A 110 9.83 -12.11 -11.39
CA ALA A 110 8.99 -12.19 -10.21
C ALA A 110 9.05 -10.83 -9.50
N LEU A 111 7.98 -10.03 -9.63
CA LEU A 111 7.77 -8.78 -8.88
C LEU A 111 8.71 -7.62 -9.26
N ASP A 112 8.89 -7.37 -10.56
CA ASP A 112 9.59 -6.17 -11.02
C ASP A 112 8.71 -4.92 -10.82
N PRO A 113 9.09 -3.97 -9.95
CA PRO A 113 8.31 -2.75 -9.71
C PRO A 113 8.10 -1.89 -10.96
N THR A 114 9.02 -1.98 -11.95
CA THR A 114 8.94 -1.18 -13.18
C THR A 114 7.75 -1.58 -14.03
N PHE A 115 7.40 -2.85 -14.06
CA PHE A 115 6.22 -3.35 -14.74
C PHE A 115 4.92 -2.74 -14.16
N TYR A 116 4.78 -2.74 -12.85
CA TYR A 116 3.58 -2.21 -12.20
C TYR A 116 3.46 -0.69 -12.33
N ARG A 117 4.60 0.03 -12.39
CA ARG A 117 4.61 1.48 -12.70
C ARG A 117 4.12 1.74 -14.13
N ASP A 118 4.59 0.96 -15.10
CA ASP A 118 4.12 1.08 -16.49
C ASP A 118 2.61 0.80 -16.58
N LEU A 119 2.12 -0.25 -15.91
CA LEU A 119 0.69 -0.52 -15.82
C LEU A 119 -0.10 0.64 -15.19
N SER A 120 0.40 1.21 -14.09
CA SER A 120 -0.23 2.36 -13.44
C SER A 120 -0.27 3.60 -14.34
N LEU A 121 0.80 3.86 -15.09
CA LEU A 121 0.85 4.96 -16.05
C LEU A 121 -0.15 4.75 -17.20
N ARG A 122 -0.20 3.54 -17.77
CA ARG A 122 -1.17 3.17 -18.82
C ARG A 122 -2.61 3.26 -18.34
N ARG A 123 -2.88 2.86 -17.09
CA ARG A 123 -4.17 3.01 -16.45
C ARG A 123 -4.58 4.49 -16.33
N LYS A 124 -3.69 5.34 -15.82
CA LYS A 124 -3.92 6.79 -15.68
C LYS A 124 -4.13 7.47 -17.04
N ALA A 125 -3.44 6.99 -18.08
CA ALA A 125 -3.59 7.46 -19.45
C ALA A 125 -4.85 6.92 -20.16
N GLY A 126 -5.62 6.01 -19.53
CA GLY A 126 -6.79 5.38 -20.14
C GLY A 126 -6.48 4.38 -21.26
N THR A 127 -5.22 3.98 -21.43
CA THR A 127 -4.78 3.08 -22.52
C THR A 127 -4.93 1.60 -22.21
N LEU A 128 -5.19 1.25 -20.94
CA LEU A 128 -5.46 -0.13 -20.50
C LEU A 128 -6.93 -0.55 -20.62
N GLY A 129 -7.84 0.38 -20.90
CA GLY A 129 -9.27 0.15 -20.73
C GLY A 129 -9.68 0.07 -19.25
N ALA A 130 -10.98 -0.16 -19.00
CA ALA A 130 -11.47 -0.35 -17.63
C ALA A 130 -11.06 -1.75 -17.15
N MET A 131 -10.09 -1.84 -16.25
CA MET A 131 -9.84 -3.09 -15.52
C MET A 131 -11.01 -3.34 -14.57
N GLU A 132 -11.45 -4.60 -14.49
CA GLU A 132 -12.58 -4.96 -13.65
C GLU A 132 -12.25 -4.89 -12.15
N ALA A 133 -13.32 -5.03 -11.35
CA ALA A 133 -13.40 -4.72 -9.93
C ALA A 133 -12.34 -5.34 -9.01
N THR A 134 -11.54 -6.30 -9.47
CA THR A 134 -10.55 -7.01 -8.64
C THR A 134 -9.11 -6.53 -8.82
N LEU A 135 -8.65 -6.35 -10.04
CA LEU A 135 -7.25 -5.98 -10.32
C LEU A 135 -7.00 -4.47 -10.19
N ASP A 136 -7.97 -3.65 -10.56
CA ASP A 136 -7.82 -2.20 -10.53
C ASP A 136 -7.58 -1.63 -9.11
N PRO A 137 -8.33 -2.01 -8.07
CA PRO A 137 -8.04 -1.58 -6.70
C PRO A 137 -6.66 -2.01 -6.21
N ILE A 138 -6.22 -3.24 -6.56
CA ILE A 138 -4.89 -3.72 -6.17
C ILE A 138 -3.80 -2.89 -6.86
N LEU A 139 -3.94 -2.59 -8.15
CA LEU A 139 -3.00 -1.76 -8.88
C LEU A 139 -2.93 -0.33 -8.33
N GLN A 140 -4.08 0.23 -7.91
CA GLN A 140 -4.10 1.53 -7.23
C GLN A 140 -3.32 1.50 -5.92
N MET A 141 -3.49 0.45 -5.11
CA MET A 141 -2.74 0.31 -3.86
C MET A 141 -1.24 0.09 -4.11
N ILE A 142 -0.86 -0.61 -5.18
CA ILE A 142 0.55 -0.73 -5.61
C ILE A 142 1.12 0.65 -5.93
N ASP A 143 0.42 1.47 -6.71
CA ASP A 143 0.84 2.83 -7.07
C ASP A 143 1.00 3.72 -5.82
N MET A 144 0.05 3.68 -4.88
CA MET A 144 0.12 4.42 -3.62
C MET A 144 1.34 4.03 -2.79
N THR A 145 1.61 2.73 -2.66
CA THR A 145 2.77 2.25 -1.91
C THR A 145 4.09 2.51 -2.61
N ASP A 146 4.12 2.53 -3.95
CA ASP A 146 5.30 2.94 -4.73
C ASP A 146 5.62 4.42 -4.53
N GLN A 147 4.62 5.31 -4.54
CA GLN A 147 4.80 6.73 -4.28
C GLN A 147 5.36 6.99 -2.88
N LEU A 148 4.82 6.31 -1.85
CA LEU A 148 5.38 6.39 -0.50
C LEU A 148 6.84 5.94 -0.45
N ALA A 149 7.18 4.83 -1.11
CA ALA A 149 8.53 4.26 -1.11
C ALA A 149 9.55 5.11 -1.86
N GLN A 150 9.15 5.80 -2.93
CA GLN A 150 10.07 6.54 -3.80
C GLN A 150 10.21 8.01 -3.40
N ASN A 151 9.16 8.62 -2.85
CA ASN A 151 9.11 10.06 -2.65
C ASN A 151 8.98 10.45 -1.19
N ASP A 152 7.89 10.05 -0.53
CA ASP A 152 7.51 10.63 0.75
C ASP A 152 8.40 10.16 1.89
N VAL A 153 8.62 8.85 2.02
CA VAL A 153 9.43 8.29 3.11
C VAL A 153 10.90 8.70 2.98
N PRO A 154 11.56 8.60 1.81
CA PRO A 154 12.91 9.15 1.62
C PRO A 154 12.98 10.65 1.80
N GLY A 155 11.94 11.40 1.42
CA GLY A 155 11.85 12.84 1.62
C GLY A 155 11.94 13.20 3.10
N VAL A 156 11.12 12.59 3.95
CA VAL A 156 11.19 12.79 5.42
C VAL A 156 12.57 12.43 5.97
N GLN A 157 13.14 11.30 5.58
CA GLN A 157 14.46 10.86 6.06
C GLN A 157 15.55 11.87 5.70
N SER A 158 15.54 12.37 4.45
CA SER A 158 16.49 13.39 4.00
C SER A 158 16.36 14.69 4.77
N LEU A 159 15.13 15.16 5.01
CA LEU A 159 14.85 16.40 5.74
C LEU A 159 15.27 16.28 7.21
N LEU A 160 14.98 15.17 7.87
CA LEU A 160 15.40 14.92 9.25
C LEU A 160 16.93 14.87 9.38
N ALA A 161 17.62 14.19 8.46
CA ALA A 161 19.07 14.15 8.44
C ALA A 161 19.69 15.56 8.27
N LYS A 162 19.13 16.40 7.41
CA LYS A 162 19.55 17.80 7.26
C LYS A 162 19.25 18.61 8.53
N ALA A 163 18.09 18.41 9.16
CA ALA A 163 17.72 19.10 10.39
C ALA A 163 18.65 18.75 11.57
N GLN A 164 19.14 17.50 11.64
CA GLN A 164 20.09 17.08 12.68
C GLN A 164 21.43 17.81 12.59
N VAL A 165 21.91 18.12 11.38
CA VAL A 165 23.19 18.81 11.17
C VAL A 165 23.08 20.32 11.06
N ALA A 166 21.87 20.87 11.08
CA ALA A 166 21.60 22.29 11.03
C ALA A 166 22.22 23.02 12.26
N ARG A 167 22.92 24.12 12.02
CA ARG A 167 23.69 24.83 13.06
C ARG A 167 22.84 25.67 14.00
N GLY A 168 21.61 25.96 13.66
CA GLY A 168 20.71 26.79 14.46
C GLY A 168 19.24 26.50 14.12
N ASP A 169 18.35 27.03 14.95
CA ASP A 169 16.91 26.80 14.80
C ASP A 169 16.35 27.51 13.56
N GLN A 170 16.95 28.62 13.13
CA GLN A 170 16.55 29.29 11.88
C GLN A 170 16.72 28.42 10.65
N ASP A 171 17.77 27.57 10.61
CA ASP A 171 18.00 26.63 9.51
C ASP A 171 17.24 25.33 9.70
N ARG A 172 17.03 24.92 10.95
CA ARG A 172 16.38 23.65 11.31
C ARG A 172 14.87 23.69 11.13
N MET A 173 14.20 24.74 11.60
CA MET A 173 12.74 24.81 11.64
C MET A 173 12.07 24.68 10.27
N PRO A 174 12.53 25.33 9.19
CA PRO A 174 11.95 25.12 7.87
C PRO A 174 12.00 23.65 7.42
N LEU A 175 13.10 22.94 7.71
CA LEU A 175 13.25 21.51 7.37
C LEU A 175 12.29 20.63 8.16
N LEU A 176 12.04 20.95 9.44
CA LEU A 176 11.08 20.21 10.27
C LEU A 176 9.63 20.44 9.83
N VAL A 177 9.28 21.66 9.44
CA VAL A 177 7.95 21.99 8.90
C VAL A 177 7.71 21.26 7.58
N GLU A 178 8.72 21.22 6.70
CA GLU A 178 8.62 20.47 5.44
C GLU A 178 8.51 18.95 5.70
N ALA A 179 9.31 18.43 6.65
CA ALA A 179 9.20 17.02 7.06
C ALA A 179 7.82 16.69 7.64
N GLN A 180 7.22 17.60 8.41
CA GLN A 180 5.87 17.48 8.95
C GLN A 180 4.82 17.34 7.83
N ALA A 181 4.92 18.15 6.76
CA ALA A 181 4.01 18.09 5.62
C ALA A 181 4.09 16.72 4.92
N HIS A 182 5.28 16.20 4.68
CA HIS A 182 5.45 14.84 4.15
C HIS A 182 4.91 13.77 5.10
N GLN A 183 5.14 13.89 6.41
CA GLN A 183 4.59 12.96 7.40
C GLN A 183 3.06 12.95 7.41
N GLN A 184 2.43 14.11 7.26
CA GLN A 184 0.98 14.21 7.13
C GLN A 184 0.49 13.49 5.87
N HIS A 185 1.16 13.68 4.74
CA HIS A 185 0.81 13.01 3.50
C HIS A 185 0.96 11.48 3.61
N ILE A 186 2.03 10.98 4.23
CA ILE A 186 2.21 9.54 4.50
C ILE A 186 1.03 9.00 5.30
N GLU A 187 0.60 9.69 6.36
CA GLU A 187 -0.52 9.28 7.20
C GLU A 187 -1.84 9.24 6.41
N GLU A 188 -2.10 10.24 5.57
CA GLU A 188 -3.27 10.29 4.69
C GLU A 188 -3.30 9.11 3.71
N VAL A 189 -2.15 8.79 3.09
CA VAL A 189 -2.04 7.65 2.17
C VAL A 189 -2.21 6.32 2.91
N LEU A 190 -1.64 6.15 4.10
CA LEU A 190 -1.83 4.93 4.91
C LEU A 190 -3.30 4.73 5.30
N LYS A 191 -4.01 5.79 5.67
CA LYS A 191 -5.47 5.73 5.95
C LYS A 191 -6.28 5.35 4.71
N GLN A 192 -5.93 5.90 3.55
CA GLN A 192 -6.57 5.51 2.30
C GLN A 192 -6.30 4.04 1.93
N LEU A 193 -5.08 3.55 2.17
CA LEU A 193 -4.75 2.13 1.98
C LEU A 193 -5.58 1.23 2.90
N LEU A 194 -5.75 1.59 4.18
CA LEU A 194 -6.60 0.85 5.11
C LEU A 194 -8.04 0.78 4.61
N LEU A 195 -8.62 1.90 4.21
CA LEU A 195 -9.98 1.95 3.69
C LEU A 195 -10.15 1.04 2.47
N ARG A 196 -9.23 1.09 1.49
CA ARG A 196 -9.27 0.24 0.30
C ARG A 196 -9.10 -1.25 0.61
N LEU A 197 -8.27 -1.59 1.59
CA LEU A 197 -8.11 -2.97 2.04
C LEU A 197 -9.38 -3.49 2.73
N GLU A 198 -10.12 -2.65 3.45
CA GLU A 198 -11.41 -2.97 4.05
C GLU A 198 -12.47 -3.20 2.96
N GLU A 199 -12.65 -2.24 2.03
CA GLU A 199 -13.56 -2.36 0.89
C GLU A 199 -13.29 -3.66 0.07
N TRP A 200 -12.02 -3.97 -0.13
CA TRP A 200 -11.64 -5.17 -0.87
C TRP A 200 -11.96 -6.46 -0.10
N ASN A 201 -11.76 -6.49 1.22
CA ASN A 201 -12.13 -7.62 2.06
C ASN A 201 -13.65 -7.85 2.04
N ASP A 202 -14.45 -6.81 2.21
CA ASP A 202 -15.90 -6.89 2.18
C ASP A 202 -16.41 -7.43 0.83
N TYR A 203 -15.80 -6.97 -0.26
CA TYR A 203 -16.10 -7.50 -1.60
C TYR A 203 -15.77 -9.01 -1.71
N GLN A 204 -14.64 -9.45 -1.20
CA GLN A 204 -14.26 -10.87 -1.24
C GLN A 204 -15.18 -11.75 -0.38
N ASP A 205 -15.59 -11.27 0.78
CA ASP A 205 -16.54 -11.96 1.64
C ASP A 205 -17.89 -12.11 0.94
N LEU A 206 -18.41 -11.06 0.31
CA LEU A 206 -19.61 -11.10 -0.51
C LEU A 206 -19.51 -12.11 -1.67
N VAL A 207 -18.38 -12.12 -2.39
CA VAL A 207 -18.14 -13.09 -3.48
C VAL A 207 -18.15 -14.53 -2.96
N GLN A 208 -17.59 -14.80 -1.77
CA GLN A 208 -17.61 -16.11 -1.15
C GLN A 208 -19.03 -16.53 -0.75
N GLU A 209 -19.83 -15.63 -0.18
CA GLU A 209 -21.23 -15.91 0.16
C GLU A 209 -22.07 -16.23 -1.08
N VAL A 210 -21.94 -15.46 -2.15
CA VAL A 210 -22.63 -15.71 -3.42
C VAL A 210 -22.24 -17.06 -4.00
N ARG A 211 -20.97 -17.45 -3.94
CA ARG A 211 -20.51 -18.79 -4.38
C ARG A 211 -21.12 -19.89 -3.52
N ALA A 212 -21.12 -19.74 -2.21
CA ALA A 212 -21.73 -20.72 -1.30
C ALA A 212 -23.23 -20.86 -1.53
N LEU A 213 -23.95 -19.78 -1.79
CA LEU A 213 -25.38 -19.82 -2.16
C LEU A 213 -25.62 -20.54 -3.47
N ARG A 214 -24.81 -20.26 -4.50
CA ARG A 214 -24.89 -20.95 -5.80
C ARG A 214 -24.64 -22.45 -5.66
N ASP A 215 -23.68 -22.86 -4.86
CA ASP A 215 -23.36 -24.28 -4.66
C ASP A 215 -24.48 -24.99 -3.90
N ARG A 216 -25.09 -24.35 -2.89
CA ARG A 216 -26.30 -24.84 -2.22
C ARG A 216 -27.50 -24.96 -3.18
N GLN A 217 -27.67 -23.98 -4.05
CA GLN A 217 -28.77 -24.03 -5.05
C GLN A 217 -28.59 -25.19 -6.03
N ARG A 218 -27.36 -25.43 -6.50
CA ARG A 218 -27.04 -26.60 -7.34
C ARG A 218 -27.32 -27.92 -6.62
N ASP A 219 -26.93 -28.04 -5.36
CA ASP A 219 -27.25 -29.23 -4.54
C ASP A 219 -28.74 -29.48 -4.41
N LEU A 220 -29.53 -28.43 -4.17
CA LEU A 220 -30.96 -28.51 -4.10
C LEU A 220 -31.58 -28.92 -5.43
N GLN A 221 -31.12 -28.37 -6.56
CA GLN A 221 -31.55 -28.77 -7.90
C GLN A 221 -31.28 -30.26 -8.15
N ASN A 222 -30.06 -30.72 -7.90
CA ASN A 222 -29.68 -32.12 -8.06
C ASN A 222 -30.55 -33.06 -7.21
N ARG A 223 -30.83 -32.72 -5.96
CA ARG A 223 -31.72 -33.49 -5.08
C ARG A 223 -33.16 -33.49 -5.59
N THR A 224 -33.65 -32.38 -6.10
CA THR A 224 -35.02 -32.27 -6.65
C THR A 224 -35.16 -33.10 -7.92
N GLU A 225 -34.16 -33.11 -8.80
CA GLU A 225 -34.13 -33.96 -10.00
C GLU A 225 -34.10 -35.44 -9.64
N GLN A 226 -33.34 -35.86 -8.63
CA GLN A 226 -33.28 -37.23 -8.14
C GLN A 226 -34.63 -37.72 -7.57
N VAL A 227 -35.42 -36.82 -6.96
CA VAL A 227 -36.77 -37.14 -6.44
C VAL A 227 -37.80 -37.20 -7.55
N ARG A 228 -37.66 -36.38 -8.61
CA ARG A 228 -38.57 -36.38 -9.77
C ARG A 228 -38.34 -37.55 -10.72
N GLY A 229 -37.13 -38.14 -10.72
CA GLY A 229 -36.79 -39.28 -11.60
C GLY A 229 -37.09 -40.65 -11.00
N LYS A 230 -37.67 -40.69 -9.79
CA LYS A 230 -38.26 -41.91 -9.17
C LYS A 230 -39.78 -41.87 -9.26
#